data_ad4a73b7a22ee576a9ad2c32e79e5b9f
#
_entry.id   ad4a73b7a22ee576a9ad2c32e79e5b9f
#
_cell.length_a   1.000
_cell.length_b   1.000
_cell.length_c   1.000
_cell.angle_alpha   90.00
_cell.angle_beta   90.00
_cell.angle_gamma   90.00
#
_symmetry.space_group_name_H-M   'P 1'
#
loop_
_entity.id
_entity.type
_entity.pdbx_description
1 polymer ?
#
loop_
_entity_poly.entity_id
_entity_poly.type
_entity_poly.pdbx_seq_one_letter_code
_entity_poly.pdbx_strand_id
1 'polypeptide(L)'
;MGLTMAERKAVTKQLARTYRAGDRARKGRILDEVVELTGWHRDHARAVLRHALDPPRPRPVRPGRAPVYGADLQPALVFCWAVLRAPAGRLLAAVMPELVPMLRDEKALDITDAQSQLLGRMSAATIDRRLAGERAKLLPRGRSHTKPGSLLKSQIPIRTWAQWDDAVPGFVEIDLVGHEGSNSSGQYCFTLTVTDIATGWTVNRSVPNKAQRHVFAALQQAISAFPFPVIGIDSDNGGEFINNDLFDFCQEQRITFTRSRPYNKNDGAHVEQKNWSRVRELVGYLRYDTTAELELLNQIWELDRTFTNYLLPQQKLVSKTRHGAKVTKIHDAPATPHRRAAADPHTDRKAATRMSAEYRKVRPAALSRQILALTGQLGTLATAKQPAPIKPPVNEDWNRRPNRRFSNDATYAPSRRY
;
A
#
# COMPACT_ATOMS: atom_id res chain seq x y z
N MET A 1 4.90 33.95 -38.36
CA MET A 1 4.12 32.94 -37.60
C MET A 1 2.72 32.87 -38.21
N GLY A 2 2.26 31.68 -38.61
CA GLY A 2 0.91 31.52 -39.14
C GLY A 2 -0.14 31.42 -38.03
N LEU A 3 -1.36 31.88 -38.30
CA LEU A 3 -2.49 31.81 -37.37
C LEU A 3 -2.81 30.35 -37.00
N THR A 4 -3.11 30.11 -35.72
CA THR A 4 -3.62 28.83 -35.22
C THR A 4 -5.04 28.55 -35.76
N MET A 5 -5.49 27.30 -35.71
CA MET A 5 -6.86 26.93 -36.17
C MET A 5 -7.96 27.69 -35.39
N ALA A 6 -7.74 28.00 -34.14
CA ALA A 6 -8.69 28.77 -33.32
C ALA A 6 -8.75 30.23 -33.77
N GLU A 7 -7.61 30.86 -34.03
CA GLU A 7 -7.53 32.22 -34.55
C GLU A 7 -8.12 32.35 -35.96
N ARG A 8 -7.81 31.40 -36.85
CA ARG A 8 -8.43 31.36 -38.18
C ARG A 8 -9.96 31.29 -38.09
N LYS A 9 -10.49 30.48 -37.19
CA LYS A 9 -11.94 30.36 -36.96
C LYS A 9 -12.56 31.64 -36.39
N ALA A 10 -11.86 32.32 -35.49
CA ALA A 10 -12.30 33.58 -34.90
C ALA A 10 -12.37 34.72 -35.95
N VAL A 11 -11.31 34.89 -36.74
CA VAL A 11 -11.22 35.87 -37.85
C VAL A 11 -12.33 35.63 -38.90
N THR A 12 -12.48 34.38 -39.36
CA THR A 12 -13.52 34.05 -40.36
C THR A 12 -14.92 34.28 -39.82
N LYS A 13 -15.18 33.99 -38.51
CA LYS A 13 -16.51 34.25 -37.94
C LYS A 13 -16.81 35.76 -37.83
N GLN A 14 -15.81 36.56 -37.53
CA GLN A 14 -15.95 38.04 -37.48
C GLN A 14 -16.22 38.61 -38.85
N LEU A 15 -15.45 38.24 -39.86
CA LEU A 15 -15.56 38.74 -41.22
C LEU A 15 -16.77 38.18 -41.97
N ALA A 16 -17.32 37.04 -41.57
CA ALA A 16 -18.47 36.41 -42.24
C ALA A 16 -19.76 37.30 -42.22
N ARG A 17 -19.94 38.09 -41.13
CA ARG A 17 -21.10 39.01 -41.07
C ARG A 17 -20.99 40.10 -42.12
N THR A 18 -19.84 40.74 -42.25
CA THR A 18 -19.55 41.80 -43.22
C THR A 18 -19.53 41.22 -44.64
N TYR A 19 -19.02 39.99 -44.85
CA TYR A 19 -19.03 39.29 -46.11
C TYR A 19 -20.46 38.99 -46.59
N ARG A 20 -21.36 38.55 -45.70
CA ARG A 20 -22.76 38.26 -46.06
C ARG A 20 -23.52 39.50 -46.49
N ALA A 21 -23.29 40.65 -45.85
CA ALA A 21 -23.96 41.92 -46.13
C ALA A 21 -23.31 42.74 -47.26
N GLY A 22 -22.10 42.43 -47.71
CA GLY A 22 -21.35 43.21 -48.68
C GLY A 22 -21.81 42.98 -50.13
N ASP A 23 -21.58 44.04 -50.96
CA ASP A 23 -21.67 43.93 -52.40
C ASP A 23 -20.54 43.08 -53.01
N ARG A 24 -20.54 42.91 -54.34
CA ARG A 24 -19.56 42.10 -55.06
C ARG A 24 -18.13 42.56 -54.84
N ALA A 25 -17.89 43.86 -54.85
CA ALA A 25 -16.55 44.45 -54.64
C ALA A 25 -16.04 44.27 -53.23
N ARG A 26 -16.91 44.49 -52.20
CA ARG A 26 -16.59 44.29 -50.79
C ARG A 26 -16.35 42.82 -50.47
N LYS A 27 -17.14 41.89 -51.02
CA LYS A 27 -16.93 40.43 -50.89
C LYS A 27 -15.57 40.01 -51.46
N GLY A 28 -15.15 40.60 -52.60
CA GLY A 28 -13.85 40.37 -53.20
C GLY A 28 -12.71 40.74 -52.22
N ARG A 29 -12.76 41.96 -51.69
CA ARG A 29 -11.73 42.45 -50.74
C ARG A 29 -11.63 41.61 -49.46
N ILE A 30 -12.79 41.25 -48.85
CA ILE A 30 -12.79 40.40 -47.66
C ILE A 30 -12.21 39.00 -47.98
N LEU A 31 -12.45 38.50 -49.16
CA LEU A 31 -11.92 37.23 -49.58
C LEU A 31 -10.38 37.28 -49.74
N ASP A 32 -9.85 38.35 -50.33
CA ASP A 32 -8.43 38.59 -50.47
C ASP A 32 -7.75 38.69 -49.10
N GLU A 33 -8.32 39.43 -48.16
CA GLU A 33 -7.85 39.56 -46.77
C GLU A 33 -7.82 38.23 -46.05
N VAL A 34 -8.87 37.41 -46.16
CA VAL A 34 -8.89 36.09 -45.53
C VAL A 34 -7.84 35.13 -46.12
N VAL A 35 -7.62 35.17 -47.44
CA VAL A 35 -6.60 34.38 -48.12
C VAL A 35 -5.19 34.78 -47.64
N GLU A 36 -4.93 36.08 -47.56
CA GLU A 36 -3.66 36.62 -47.06
C GLU A 36 -3.38 36.23 -45.61
N LEU A 37 -4.37 36.39 -44.74
CA LEU A 37 -4.23 36.08 -43.31
C LEU A 37 -4.12 34.58 -42.98
N THR A 38 -4.79 33.73 -43.77
CA THR A 38 -4.92 32.29 -43.46
C THR A 38 -4.05 31.39 -44.29
N GLY A 39 -3.61 31.87 -45.49
CA GLY A 39 -2.95 31.08 -46.52
C GLY A 39 -3.87 30.06 -47.21
N TRP A 40 -5.18 30.20 -47.09
CA TRP A 40 -6.14 29.26 -47.73
C TRP A 40 -6.32 29.56 -49.20
N HIS A 41 -6.63 28.49 -49.96
CA HIS A 41 -7.11 28.66 -51.33
C HIS A 41 -8.43 29.48 -51.35
N ARG A 42 -8.57 30.37 -52.33
CA ARG A 42 -9.68 31.32 -52.43
C ARG A 42 -11.07 30.65 -52.36
N ASP A 43 -11.23 29.51 -52.94
CA ASP A 43 -12.53 28.81 -52.90
C ASP A 43 -12.83 28.21 -51.54
N HIS A 44 -11.80 27.72 -50.84
CA HIS A 44 -11.93 27.29 -49.45
C HIS A 44 -12.31 28.45 -48.52
N ALA A 45 -11.62 29.60 -48.65
CA ALA A 45 -11.95 30.80 -47.89
C ALA A 45 -13.39 31.27 -48.12
N ARG A 46 -13.86 31.22 -49.40
CA ARG A 46 -15.24 31.54 -49.80
C ARG A 46 -16.25 30.57 -49.14
N ALA A 47 -15.98 29.29 -49.17
CA ALA A 47 -16.84 28.28 -48.57
C ALA A 47 -16.92 28.47 -47.04
N VAL A 48 -15.79 28.68 -46.37
CA VAL A 48 -15.73 28.90 -44.90
C VAL A 48 -16.48 30.19 -44.52
N LEU A 49 -16.30 31.32 -45.24
CA LEU A 49 -17.05 32.57 -44.95
C LEU A 49 -18.56 32.42 -45.11
N ARG A 50 -19.02 31.64 -46.11
CA ARG A 50 -20.46 31.37 -46.32
C ARG A 50 -21.07 30.61 -45.14
N HIS A 51 -20.31 29.63 -44.56
CA HIS A 51 -20.83 28.73 -43.54
C HIS A 51 -20.42 29.09 -42.11
N ALA A 52 -19.56 30.11 -41.92
CA ALA A 52 -19.05 30.48 -40.61
C ALA A 52 -20.12 30.89 -39.58
N LEU A 53 -21.27 31.36 -40.05
CA LEU A 53 -22.42 31.78 -39.23
C LEU A 53 -23.51 30.71 -39.14
N ASP A 54 -23.37 29.62 -39.86
CA ASP A 54 -24.36 28.54 -39.79
C ASP A 54 -24.28 27.83 -38.44
N PRO A 55 -25.41 27.41 -37.87
CA PRO A 55 -25.39 26.64 -36.63
C PRO A 55 -24.59 25.35 -36.83
N PRO A 56 -23.88 24.88 -35.78
CA PRO A 56 -23.16 23.62 -35.88
C PRO A 56 -24.12 22.50 -36.33
N ARG A 57 -23.82 21.88 -37.46
CA ARG A 57 -24.58 20.69 -37.85
C ARG A 57 -24.41 19.61 -36.82
N PRO A 58 -25.49 19.05 -36.24
CA PRO A 58 -25.39 17.94 -35.35
C PRO A 58 -24.62 16.81 -36.07
N ARG A 59 -23.45 16.44 -35.53
CA ARG A 59 -22.75 15.27 -36.04
C ARG A 59 -23.61 14.04 -35.73
N PRO A 60 -23.93 13.20 -36.71
CA PRO A 60 -24.63 11.95 -36.44
C PRO A 60 -23.76 11.20 -35.38
N VAL A 61 -24.36 10.88 -34.27
CA VAL A 61 -23.73 10.04 -33.24
C VAL A 61 -23.58 8.66 -33.89
N ARG A 62 -22.38 8.35 -34.36
CA ARG A 62 -22.10 6.98 -34.79
C ARG A 62 -22.28 6.08 -33.60
N PRO A 63 -23.09 5.03 -33.64
CA PRO A 63 -23.16 4.08 -32.54
C PRO A 63 -21.74 3.58 -32.26
N GLY A 64 -21.27 3.79 -31.02
CA GLY A 64 -19.97 3.30 -30.58
C GLY A 64 -19.93 1.77 -30.74
N ARG A 65 -18.74 1.21 -30.90
CA ARG A 65 -18.56 -0.25 -30.83
C ARG A 65 -19.17 -0.75 -29.51
N ALA A 66 -19.99 -1.83 -29.62
CA ALA A 66 -20.54 -2.46 -28.41
C ALA A 66 -19.44 -2.75 -27.37
N PRO A 67 -19.67 -2.42 -26.12
CA PRO A 67 -18.67 -2.64 -25.09
C PRO A 67 -18.37 -4.14 -24.94
N VAL A 68 -17.11 -4.53 -25.01
CA VAL A 68 -16.66 -5.93 -24.82
C VAL A 68 -17.06 -6.47 -23.46
N TYR A 69 -17.06 -5.61 -22.45
CA TYR A 69 -17.43 -5.95 -21.07
C TYR A 69 -18.83 -5.37 -20.78
N GLY A 70 -19.85 -6.20 -20.75
CA GLY A 70 -21.22 -5.81 -20.45
C GLY A 70 -21.43 -5.42 -18.97
N ALA A 71 -22.63 -4.91 -18.69
CA ALA A 71 -23.02 -4.57 -17.30
C ALA A 71 -23.18 -5.82 -16.42
N ASP A 72 -23.51 -6.95 -17.03
CA ASP A 72 -23.64 -8.27 -16.41
C ASP A 72 -22.37 -8.77 -15.69
N LEU A 73 -21.19 -8.30 -16.13
CA LEU A 73 -19.91 -8.63 -15.48
C LEU A 73 -19.64 -7.82 -14.20
N GLN A 74 -20.39 -6.74 -13.97
CA GLN A 74 -20.12 -5.84 -12.86
C GLN A 74 -20.25 -6.50 -11.46
N PRO A 75 -21.31 -7.28 -11.15
CA PRO A 75 -21.43 -7.95 -9.86
C PRO A 75 -20.27 -8.93 -9.59
N ALA A 76 -19.89 -9.71 -10.60
CA ALA A 76 -18.81 -10.67 -10.51
C ALA A 76 -17.44 -9.98 -10.27
N LEU A 77 -17.18 -8.87 -10.98
CA LEU A 77 -15.97 -8.07 -10.78
C LEU A 77 -15.91 -7.47 -9.37
N VAL A 78 -17.01 -6.92 -8.88
CA VAL A 78 -17.10 -6.37 -7.52
C VAL A 78 -16.88 -7.47 -6.47
N PHE A 79 -17.44 -8.65 -6.68
CA PHE A 79 -17.25 -9.78 -5.80
C PHE A 79 -15.77 -10.22 -5.74
N CYS A 80 -15.11 -10.42 -6.88
CA CYS A 80 -13.68 -10.74 -6.93
C CYS A 80 -12.82 -9.68 -6.22
N TRP A 81 -13.15 -8.41 -6.43
CA TRP A 81 -12.48 -7.28 -5.79
C TRP A 81 -12.68 -7.26 -4.28
N ALA A 82 -13.90 -7.49 -3.80
CA ALA A 82 -14.24 -7.53 -2.38
C ALA A 82 -13.57 -8.70 -1.66
N VAL A 83 -13.55 -9.90 -2.26
CA VAL A 83 -12.87 -11.09 -1.72
C VAL A 83 -11.40 -10.80 -1.44
N LEU A 84 -10.72 -10.03 -2.28
CA LEU A 84 -9.31 -9.66 -2.10
C LEU A 84 -9.10 -8.35 -1.32
N ARG A 85 -10.12 -7.85 -0.61
CA ARG A 85 -10.04 -6.60 0.19
C ARG A 85 -9.72 -5.37 -0.64
N ALA A 86 -10.42 -5.21 -1.75
CA ALA A 86 -10.44 -4.01 -2.56
C ALA A 86 -9.08 -3.53 -3.13
N PRO A 87 -8.24 -4.40 -3.72
CA PRO A 87 -6.94 -4.00 -4.25
C PRO A 87 -7.05 -3.04 -5.43
N ALA A 88 -5.95 -2.37 -5.78
CA ALA A 88 -5.86 -1.59 -7.01
C ALA A 88 -6.02 -2.50 -8.25
N GLY A 89 -6.61 -1.97 -9.33
CA GLY A 89 -6.88 -2.76 -10.54
C GLY A 89 -5.65 -3.44 -11.13
N ARG A 90 -4.46 -2.84 -10.97
CA ARG A 90 -3.20 -3.44 -11.41
C ARG A 90 -2.86 -4.72 -10.65
N LEU A 91 -3.13 -4.75 -9.36
CA LEU A 91 -2.93 -5.93 -8.51
C LEU A 91 -4.00 -6.98 -8.81
N LEU A 92 -5.28 -6.56 -8.86
CA LEU A 92 -6.38 -7.47 -9.14
C LEU A 92 -6.23 -8.16 -10.51
N ALA A 93 -5.90 -7.41 -11.57
CA ALA A 93 -5.71 -7.96 -12.91
C ALA A 93 -4.67 -9.10 -12.96
N ALA A 94 -3.62 -9.01 -12.14
CA ALA A 94 -2.55 -10.02 -12.12
C ALA A 94 -2.99 -11.39 -11.58
N VAL A 95 -4.03 -11.44 -10.75
CA VAL A 95 -4.52 -12.66 -10.11
C VAL A 95 -5.88 -13.12 -10.65
N MET A 96 -6.61 -12.28 -11.38
CA MET A 96 -7.93 -12.62 -11.93
C MET A 96 -7.96 -13.94 -12.72
N PRO A 97 -6.94 -14.26 -13.56
CA PRO A 97 -6.95 -15.52 -14.32
C PRO A 97 -7.00 -16.78 -13.46
N GLU A 98 -6.51 -16.72 -12.23
CA GLU A 98 -6.53 -17.83 -11.27
C GLU A 98 -7.63 -17.70 -10.24
N LEU A 99 -7.88 -16.48 -9.76
CA LEU A 99 -8.89 -16.19 -8.75
C LEU A 99 -10.31 -16.59 -9.23
N VAL A 100 -10.65 -16.23 -10.47
CA VAL A 100 -11.98 -16.51 -11.00
C VAL A 100 -12.29 -18.02 -11.07
N PRO A 101 -11.42 -18.88 -11.60
CA PRO A 101 -11.60 -20.33 -11.50
C PRO A 101 -11.71 -20.84 -10.07
N MET A 102 -10.84 -20.40 -9.16
CA MET A 102 -10.89 -20.81 -7.74
C MET A 102 -12.25 -20.48 -7.09
N LEU A 103 -12.79 -19.30 -7.35
CA LEU A 103 -14.09 -18.87 -6.83
C LEU A 103 -15.27 -19.67 -7.42
N ARG A 104 -15.15 -20.09 -8.69
CA ARG A 104 -16.13 -20.98 -9.34
C ARG A 104 -16.09 -22.38 -8.77
N ASP A 105 -14.90 -22.95 -8.60
CA ASP A 105 -14.67 -24.27 -7.98
C ASP A 105 -15.20 -24.32 -6.54
N GLU A 106 -15.10 -23.20 -5.84
CA GLU A 106 -15.63 -22.99 -4.49
C GLU A 106 -17.15 -22.80 -4.48
N LYS A 107 -17.81 -22.72 -5.66
CA LYS A 107 -19.23 -22.38 -5.84
C LYS A 107 -19.61 -21.03 -5.21
N ALA A 108 -18.65 -20.16 -5.07
CA ALA A 108 -18.82 -18.80 -4.52
C ALA A 108 -19.13 -17.77 -5.62
N LEU A 109 -18.83 -18.09 -6.86
CA LEU A 109 -19.04 -17.24 -8.04
C LEU A 109 -19.77 -18.04 -9.13
N ASP A 110 -21.04 -17.71 -9.37
CA ASP A 110 -21.86 -18.33 -10.41
C ASP A 110 -21.83 -17.44 -11.66
N ILE A 111 -21.05 -17.84 -12.64
CA ILE A 111 -20.87 -17.17 -13.95
C ILE A 111 -20.57 -18.19 -15.04
N THR A 112 -20.91 -17.82 -16.27
CA THR A 112 -20.60 -18.63 -17.46
C THR A 112 -19.11 -18.70 -17.78
N ASP A 113 -18.70 -19.68 -18.56
CA ASP A 113 -17.30 -19.79 -19.03
C ASP A 113 -16.86 -18.55 -19.85
N ALA A 114 -17.75 -18.01 -20.67
CA ALA A 114 -17.48 -16.78 -21.43
C ALA A 114 -17.23 -15.59 -20.50
N GLN A 115 -18.04 -15.42 -19.46
CA GLN A 115 -17.84 -14.37 -18.44
C GLN A 115 -16.55 -14.57 -17.66
N SER A 116 -16.24 -15.82 -17.30
CA SER A 116 -14.98 -16.17 -16.63
C SER A 116 -13.75 -15.77 -17.47
N GLN A 117 -13.75 -16.11 -18.74
CA GLN A 117 -12.68 -15.72 -19.66
C GLN A 117 -12.57 -14.20 -19.81
N LEU A 118 -13.69 -13.48 -19.93
CA LEU A 118 -13.70 -12.03 -20.01
C LEU A 118 -13.14 -11.38 -18.76
N LEU A 119 -13.52 -11.84 -17.57
CA LEU A 119 -12.99 -11.34 -16.31
C LEU A 119 -11.47 -11.58 -16.19
N GLY A 120 -11.00 -12.78 -16.53
CA GLY A 120 -9.58 -13.12 -16.49
C GLY A 120 -8.70 -12.30 -17.46
N ARG A 121 -9.28 -11.78 -18.53
CA ARG A 121 -8.59 -10.95 -19.54
C ARG A 121 -8.77 -9.45 -19.35
N MET A 122 -9.49 -9.02 -18.31
CA MET A 122 -9.78 -7.61 -18.08
C MET A 122 -8.52 -6.84 -17.69
N SER A 123 -8.21 -5.77 -18.42
CA SER A 123 -7.05 -4.94 -18.15
C SER A 123 -7.20 -4.15 -16.85
N ALA A 124 -6.09 -3.85 -16.18
CA ALA A 124 -6.03 -3.05 -14.96
C ALA A 124 -6.79 -1.72 -15.07
N ALA A 125 -6.59 -0.98 -16.16
CA ALA A 125 -7.28 0.29 -16.39
C ALA A 125 -8.81 0.13 -16.57
N THR A 126 -9.26 -0.99 -17.16
CA THR A 126 -10.69 -1.29 -17.27
C THR A 126 -11.27 -1.63 -15.90
N ILE A 127 -10.58 -2.44 -15.10
CA ILE A 127 -10.95 -2.77 -13.73
C ILE A 127 -11.09 -1.48 -12.90
N ASP A 128 -10.07 -0.60 -12.93
CA ASP A 128 -10.08 0.64 -12.16
C ASP A 128 -11.25 1.56 -12.56
N ARG A 129 -11.52 1.70 -13.85
CA ARG A 129 -12.67 2.50 -14.33
C ARG A 129 -14.01 1.92 -13.88
N ARG A 130 -14.18 0.61 -13.94
CA ARG A 130 -15.43 -0.05 -13.56
C ARG A 130 -15.66 -0.04 -12.07
N LEU A 131 -14.62 -0.11 -11.27
CA LEU A 131 -14.67 -0.08 -9.80
C LEU A 131 -14.62 1.33 -9.20
N ALA A 132 -14.49 2.40 -10.00
CA ALA A 132 -14.37 3.76 -9.49
C ALA A 132 -15.53 4.16 -8.57
N GLY A 133 -16.78 3.83 -8.95
CA GLY A 133 -17.97 4.09 -8.13
C GLY A 133 -17.97 3.32 -6.82
N GLU A 134 -17.58 2.04 -6.84
CA GLU A 134 -17.50 1.21 -5.63
C GLU A 134 -16.41 1.68 -4.68
N ARG A 135 -15.24 2.07 -5.21
CA ARG A 135 -14.16 2.65 -4.40
C ARG A 135 -14.56 3.95 -3.72
N ALA A 136 -15.32 4.80 -4.41
CA ALA A 136 -15.78 6.05 -3.84
C ALA A 136 -16.65 5.84 -2.59
N LYS A 137 -17.37 4.73 -2.49
CA LYS A 137 -18.18 4.35 -1.31
C LYS A 137 -17.31 3.93 -0.12
N LEU A 138 -16.09 3.42 -0.36
CA LEU A 138 -15.20 2.92 0.70
C LEU A 138 -14.27 3.97 1.28
N LEU A 139 -14.13 5.15 0.64
CA LEU A 139 -13.22 6.19 1.11
C LEU A 139 -13.79 6.88 2.36
N PRO A 140 -13.18 6.69 3.56
CA PRO A 140 -13.53 7.48 4.74
C PRO A 140 -13.12 8.93 4.51
N ARG A 141 -14.01 9.86 4.83
CA ARG A 141 -13.70 11.30 4.82
C ARG A 141 -12.96 11.64 6.12
N GLY A 142 -11.64 11.81 6.08
CA GLY A 142 -10.82 12.21 7.22
C GLY A 142 -9.32 12.28 6.91
N ARG A 143 -8.58 13.10 7.70
CA ARG A 143 -7.10 13.22 7.62
C ARG A 143 -6.48 12.61 8.87
N SER A 144 -5.36 11.87 8.72
CA SER A 144 -4.57 11.35 9.84
C SER A 144 -3.34 12.21 10.11
N HIS A 145 -2.93 12.31 11.40
CA HIS A 145 -1.70 12.97 11.85
C HIS A 145 -0.90 12.01 12.73
N THR A 146 0.34 11.68 12.36
CA THR A 146 1.30 10.98 13.24
C THR A 146 2.70 11.58 13.12
N LYS A 147 3.41 11.71 14.27
CA LYS A 147 4.81 12.15 14.37
C LYS A 147 5.67 11.01 14.94
N PRO A 148 6.94 10.82 14.47
CA PRO A 148 7.84 9.79 14.97
C PRO A 148 8.65 10.25 16.20
N GLY A 149 8.94 9.31 17.12
CA GLY A 149 9.79 9.51 18.32
C GLY A 149 11.20 8.93 18.16
N SER A 150 12.11 9.36 19.01
CA SER A 150 13.55 9.05 19.02
C SER A 150 13.96 8.31 20.30
N LEU A 151 14.91 7.31 20.24
CA LEU A 151 16.05 7.15 21.19
C LEU A 151 16.79 5.78 21.11
N LEU A 152 18.08 5.86 21.22
CA LEU A 152 19.23 5.09 21.73
C LEU A 152 19.86 3.96 20.90
N LYS A 153 21.19 4.12 20.71
CA LYS A 153 22.11 3.38 19.83
C LYS A 153 23.39 3.01 20.57
N SER A 154 23.97 1.84 20.29
CA SER A 154 25.44 1.74 20.03
C SER A 154 26.09 0.33 19.96
N GLN A 155 25.42 -0.81 20.05
CA GLN A 155 26.14 -2.10 20.17
C GLN A 155 25.91 -3.17 19.09
N ILE A 156 24.97 -3.00 18.17
CA ILE A 156 24.73 -3.98 17.09
C ILE A 156 25.29 -3.44 15.78
N PRO A 157 25.90 -4.29 14.91
CA PRO A 157 26.43 -3.85 13.61
C PRO A 157 25.36 -3.15 12.78
N ILE A 158 25.74 -2.03 12.18
CA ILE A 158 24.89 -1.32 11.23
C ILE A 158 24.90 -2.13 9.93
N ARG A 159 23.72 -2.29 9.31
CA ARG A 159 23.57 -2.92 8.00
C ARG A 159 24.56 -2.33 7.00
N THR A 160 25.49 -3.15 6.51
CA THR A 160 26.35 -2.82 5.39
C THR A 160 25.87 -3.60 4.18
N TRP A 161 25.72 -2.93 3.03
CA TRP A 161 25.23 -3.53 1.78
C TRP A 161 26.04 -4.76 1.32
N ALA A 162 27.26 -4.93 1.83
CA ALA A 162 28.12 -6.05 1.50
C ALA A 162 27.72 -7.38 2.17
N GLN A 163 26.82 -7.37 3.17
CA GLN A 163 26.44 -8.57 3.95
C GLN A 163 25.02 -9.04 3.68
N TRP A 164 24.23 -8.27 2.92
CA TRP A 164 22.84 -8.60 2.61
C TRP A 164 22.64 -8.75 1.11
N ASP A 165 22.25 -9.95 0.70
CA ASP A 165 21.72 -10.17 -0.64
C ASP A 165 20.18 -10.10 -0.57
N ASP A 166 19.63 -8.89 -0.71
CA ASP A 166 18.18 -8.64 -0.72
C ASP A 166 17.45 -9.38 -1.85
N ALA A 167 18.19 -10.00 -2.77
CA ALA A 167 17.64 -10.77 -3.87
C ALA A 167 17.28 -12.20 -3.47
N VAL A 168 17.81 -12.72 -2.35
CA VAL A 168 17.65 -14.10 -1.93
C VAL A 168 16.59 -14.24 -0.84
N PRO A 169 15.63 -15.18 -0.93
CA PRO A 169 14.69 -15.48 0.14
C PRO A 169 15.37 -15.88 1.45
N GLY A 170 14.85 -15.41 2.58
CA GLY A 170 15.35 -15.72 3.91
C GLY A 170 15.91 -14.53 4.69
N PHE A 171 16.09 -13.37 4.06
CA PHE A 171 16.39 -12.13 4.76
C PHE A 171 15.10 -11.42 5.14
N VAL A 172 14.82 -11.30 6.45
CA VAL A 172 13.58 -10.74 6.96
C VAL A 172 13.81 -9.43 7.72
N GLU A 173 12.89 -8.49 7.54
CA GLU A 173 12.73 -7.31 8.40
C GLU A 173 11.66 -7.59 9.46
N ILE A 174 11.91 -7.16 10.71
CA ILE A 174 10.99 -7.34 11.83
C ILE A 174 10.64 -6.01 12.48
N ASP A 175 9.37 -5.86 12.91
CA ASP A 175 8.88 -4.68 13.63
C ASP A 175 7.66 -5.03 14.50
N LEU A 176 7.35 -4.17 15.49
CA LEU A 176 6.23 -4.31 16.42
C LEU A 176 5.20 -3.20 16.24
N VAL A 177 3.94 -3.60 16.12
CA VAL A 177 2.79 -2.70 16.08
C VAL A 177 2.04 -2.77 17.40
N GLY A 178 2.02 -1.68 18.17
CA GLY A 178 1.25 -1.59 19.42
C GLY A 178 -0.25 -1.41 19.17
N HIS A 179 -1.10 -2.02 19.98
CA HIS A 179 -2.55 -1.88 19.95
C HIS A 179 -3.05 -1.10 21.16
N GLU A 180 -2.53 0.11 21.34
CA GLU A 180 -2.83 1.02 22.46
C GLU A 180 -4.19 1.71 22.33
N GLY A 181 -4.75 1.79 21.11
CA GLY A 181 -5.92 2.62 20.85
C GLY A 181 -5.62 4.11 21.03
N SER A 182 -6.53 4.83 21.70
CA SER A 182 -6.37 6.25 22.03
C SER A 182 -5.63 6.50 23.35
N ASN A 183 -5.26 5.44 24.11
CA ASN A 183 -4.68 5.54 25.43
C ASN A 183 -3.56 4.54 25.64
N SER A 184 -2.32 5.03 25.84
CA SER A 184 -1.13 4.21 26.05
C SER A 184 -0.91 3.77 27.51
N SER A 185 -1.88 3.96 28.42
CA SER A 185 -1.77 3.53 29.84
C SER A 185 -1.97 2.03 29.98
N GLY A 186 -1.23 1.43 30.92
CA GLY A 186 -1.35 -0.01 31.21
C GLY A 186 -0.72 -0.90 30.14
N GLN A 187 -1.03 -2.20 30.21
CA GLN A 187 -0.57 -3.18 29.23
C GLN A 187 -1.57 -3.28 28.07
N TYR A 188 -1.06 -3.57 26.91
CA TYR A 188 -1.85 -3.83 25.69
C TYR A 188 -1.05 -4.73 24.75
N CYS A 189 -1.75 -5.37 23.83
CA CYS A 189 -1.15 -6.28 22.87
C CYS A 189 -0.26 -5.57 21.85
N PHE A 190 0.73 -6.28 21.37
CA PHE A 190 1.54 -5.90 20.21
C PHE A 190 1.47 -6.99 19.15
N THR A 191 1.61 -6.63 17.90
CA THR A 191 1.77 -7.59 16.80
C THR A 191 3.17 -7.49 16.23
N LEU A 192 3.93 -8.57 16.31
CA LEU A 192 5.19 -8.75 15.60
C LEU A 192 4.87 -9.02 14.13
N THR A 193 5.45 -8.24 13.25
CA THR A 193 5.44 -8.44 11.79
C THR A 193 6.82 -8.88 11.34
N VAL A 194 6.90 -10.00 10.66
CA VAL A 194 8.13 -10.55 10.05
C VAL A 194 7.92 -10.63 8.56
N THR A 195 8.73 -9.92 7.78
CA THR A 195 8.57 -9.84 6.31
C THR A 195 9.87 -10.14 5.59
N ASP A 196 9.85 -11.14 4.73
CA ASP A 196 10.96 -11.45 3.83
C ASP A 196 11.08 -10.40 2.74
N ILE A 197 12.29 -9.89 2.56
CA ILE A 197 12.56 -8.78 1.65
C ILE A 197 12.46 -9.24 0.19
N ALA A 198 13.00 -10.42 -0.13
CA ALA A 198 13.03 -10.93 -1.51
C ALA A 198 11.64 -11.24 -2.06
N THR A 199 10.80 -11.92 -1.30
CA THR A 199 9.50 -12.40 -1.76
C THR A 199 8.33 -11.54 -1.31
N GLY A 200 8.49 -10.80 -0.20
CA GLY A 200 7.41 -10.12 0.51
C GLY A 200 6.56 -11.08 1.35
N TRP A 201 7.02 -12.31 1.58
CA TRP A 201 6.36 -13.26 2.48
C TRP A 201 6.26 -12.66 3.87
N THR A 202 5.06 -12.67 4.45
CA THR A 202 4.81 -12.00 5.73
C THR A 202 4.16 -12.97 6.71
N VAL A 203 4.63 -12.94 7.94
CA VAL A 203 4.06 -13.67 9.09
C VAL A 203 3.85 -12.69 10.23
N ASN A 204 2.66 -12.68 10.82
CA ASN A 204 2.31 -11.88 11.98
C ASN A 204 2.07 -12.78 13.20
N ARG A 205 2.44 -12.29 14.40
CA ARG A 205 2.12 -12.91 15.70
C ARG A 205 1.86 -11.82 16.72
N SER A 206 0.78 -11.94 17.48
CA SER A 206 0.46 -11.01 18.57
C SER A 206 0.96 -11.55 19.92
N VAL A 207 1.39 -10.62 20.75
CA VAL A 207 1.91 -10.85 22.10
C VAL A 207 1.19 -9.96 23.12
N PRO A 208 1.08 -10.35 24.41
CA PRO A 208 0.31 -9.60 25.41
C PRO A 208 0.94 -8.25 25.75
N ASN A 209 2.23 -8.12 25.57
CA ASN A 209 3.01 -6.89 25.76
C ASN A 209 4.37 -7.03 25.06
N LYS A 210 5.17 -5.95 25.02
CA LYS A 210 6.47 -5.93 24.36
C LYS A 210 7.64 -6.47 25.21
N ALA A 211 7.37 -7.25 26.26
CA ALA A 211 8.44 -7.88 27.03
C ALA A 211 9.23 -8.87 26.15
N GLN A 212 10.55 -8.80 26.24
CA GLN A 212 11.51 -9.57 25.46
C GLN A 212 11.11 -11.03 25.32
N ARG A 213 10.79 -11.72 26.42
CA ARG A 213 10.41 -13.14 26.43
C ARG A 213 9.22 -13.46 25.50
N HIS A 214 8.23 -12.56 25.42
CA HIS A 214 7.05 -12.77 24.56
C HIS A 214 7.36 -12.50 23.11
N VAL A 215 8.12 -11.43 22.83
CA VAL A 215 8.54 -11.07 21.48
C VAL A 215 9.46 -12.14 20.90
N PHE A 216 10.41 -12.64 21.70
CA PHE A 216 11.33 -13.69 21.29
C PHE A 216 10.60 -15.01 20.97
N ALA A 217 9.68 -15.46 21.82
CA ALA A 217 8.87 -16.65 21.56
C ALA A 217 8.00 -16.49 20.29
N ALA A 218 7.40 -15.31 20.08
CA ALA A 218 6.64 -15.01 18.88
C ALA A 218 7.51 -15.00 17.62
N LEU A 219 8.76 -14.50 17.72
CA LEU A 219 9.71 -14.50 16.61
C LEU A 219 10.11 -15.93 16.21
N GLN A 220 10.40 -16.80 17.17
CA GLN A 220 10.69 -18.21 16.91
C GLN A 220 9.53 -18.91 16.20
N GLN A 221 8.28 -18.68 16.66
CA GLN A 221 7.08 -19.19 16.00
C GLN A 221 6.91 -18.61 14.58
N ALA A 222 7.18 -17.32 14.40
CA ALA A 222 7.10 -16.69 13.09
C ALA A 222 8.15 -17.26 12.12
N ILE A 223 9.40 -17.44 12.55
CA ILE A 223 10.47 -18.03 11.75
C ILE A 223 10.10 -19.45 11.30
N SER A 224 9.56 -20.28 12.21
CA SER A 224 9.15 -21.66 11.88
C SER A 224 7.98 -21.72 10.87
N ALA A 225 7.22 -20.65 10.72
CA ALA A 225 6.09 -20.57 9.79
C ALA A 225 6.49 -20.13 8.37
N PHE A 226 7.77 -19.81 8.12
CA PHE A 226 8.26 -19.55 6.77
C PHE A 226 8.45 -20.87 5.99
N PRO A 227 8.16 -20.89 4.68
CA PRO A 227 8.33 -22.10 3.87
C PRO A 227 9.79 -22.36 3.48
N PHE A 228 10.68 -21.43 3.73
CA PHE A 228 12.12 -21.47 3.47
C PHE A 228 12.90 -21.02 4.71
N PRO A 229 14.19 -21.38 4.83
CA PRO A 229 15.02 -20.99 5.96
C PRO A 229 15.15 -19.46 6.06
N VAL A 230 15.03 -18.94 7.29
CA VAL A 230 15.41 -17.55 7.59
C VAL A 230 16.91 -17.53 7.85
N ILE A 231 17.66 -16.74 7.08
CA ILE A 231 19.13 -16.66 7.10
C ILE A 231 19.65 -15.29 7.56
N GLY A 232 18.77 -14.30 7.62
CA GLY A 232 19.10 -12.97 8.14
C GLY A 232 17.89 -12.27 8.75
N ILE A 233 18.10 -11.52 9.82
CA ILE A 233 17.09 -10.72 10.52
C ILE A 233 17.60 -9.29 10.63
N ASP A 234 16.81 -8.34 10.15
CA ASP A 234 17.03 -6.90 10.38
C ASP A 234 15.92 -6.35 11.25
N SER A 235 16.29 -5.62 12.32
CA SER A 235 15.33 -4.99 13.21
C SER A 235 15.54 -3.48 13.28
N ASP A 236 14.54 -2.77 13.80
CA ASP A 236 14.75 -1.43 14.27
C ASP A 236 15.64 -1.43 15.56
N ASN A 237 15.92 -0.23 16.11
CA ASN A 237 16.73 -0.13 17.31
C ASN A 237 15.90 -0.28 18.62
N GLY A 238 14.79 -1.01 18.58
CA GLY A 238 13.94 -1.25 19.75
C GLY A 238 14.62 -2.16 20.76
N GLY A 239 14.54 -1.81 22.06
CA GLY A 239 15.13 -2.62 23.14
C GLY A 239 14.53 -4.03 23.26
N GLU A 240 13.35 -4.24 22.72
CA GLU A 240 12.67 -5.53 22.61
C GLU A 240 13.38 -6.51 21.69
N PHE A 241 14.12 -6.00 20.69
CA PHE A 241 14.89 -6.80 19.73
C PHE A 241 16.38 -6.81 20.05
N ILE A 242 16.88 -5.76 20.69
CA ILE A 242 18.31 -5.64 21.02
C ILE A 242 18.55 -6.23 22.38
N ASN A 243 18.75 -7.54 22.44
CA ASN A 243 18.99 -8.29 23.65
C ASN A 243 19.87 -9.53 23.40
N ASN A 244 20.45 -10.09 24.47
CA ASN A 244 21.34 -11.22 24.37
C ASN A 244 20.63 -12.48 23.85
N ASP A 245 19.39 -12.76 24.28
CA ASP A 245 18.66 -13.98 23.90
C ASP A 245 18.48 -14.07 22.38
N LEU A 246 18.12 -12.94 21.72
CA LEU A 246 17.99 -12.91 20.28
C LEU A 246 19.36 -13.00 19.58
N PHE A 247 20.36 -12.32 20.13
CA PHE A 247 21.72 -12.37 19.58
C PHE A 247 22.28 -13.79 19.63
N ASP A 248 22.20 -14.47 20.77
CA ASP A 248 22.69 -15.84 20.99
C ASP A 248 21.94 -16.82 20.10
N PHE A 249 20.60 -16.69 20.02
CA PHE A 249 19.77 -17.49 19.11
C PHE A 249 20.22 -17.35 17.65
N CYS A 250 20.45 -16.12 17.19
CA CYS A 250 20.90 -15.87 15.83
C CYS A 250 22.28 -16.49 15.57
N GLN A 251 23.18 -16.45 16.53
CA GLN A 251 24.49 -17.10 16.43
C GLN A 251 24.38 -18.63 16.36
N GLU A 252 23.59 -19.23 17.26
CA GLU A 252 23.36 -20.68 17.28
C GLU A 252 22.73 -21.19 15.98
N GLN A 253 21.75 -20.46 15.47
CA GLN A 253 21.04 -20.80 14.23
C GLN A 253 21.79 -20.33 12.96
N ARG A 254 22.94 -19.69 13.09
CA ARG A 254 23.72 -19.10 11.98
C ARG A 254 22.91 -18.10 11.16
N ILE A 255 22.05 -17.31 11.83
CA ILE A 255 21.26 -16.23 11.24
C ILE A 255 22.06 -14.94 11.36
N THR A 256 22.23 -14.23 10.26
CA THR A 256 22.86 -12.90 10.26
C THR A 256 21.91 -11.90 10.93
N PHE A 257 22.34 -11.33 12.08
CA PHE A 257 21.53 -10.34 12.78
C PHE A 257 22.08 -8.93 12.53
N THR A 258 21.24 -8.05 12.02
CA THR A 258 21.59 -6.65 11.75
C THR A 258 20.53 -5.71 12.30
N ARG A 259 20.86 -4.42 12.33
CA ARG A 259 19.92 -3.37 12.70
C ARG A 259 19.90 -2.25 11.67
N SER A 260 18.76 -1.61 11.55
CA SER A 260 18.54 -0.46 10.67
C SER A 260 19.48 0.70 11.04
N ARG A 261 19.96 1.42 10.04
CA ARG A 261 20.79 2.61 10.24
C ARG A 261 19.98 3.70 10.93
N PRO A 262 20.59 4.37 11.90
CA PRO A 262 19.97 5.51 12.54
C PRO A 262 19.57 6.60 11.55
N TYR A 263 18.35 7.14 11.64
CA TYR A 263 17.81 8.23 10.81
C TYR A 263 17.64 7.90 9.33
N ASN A 264 17.83 6.65 8.91
CA ASN A 264 17.65 6.26 7.53
C ASN A 264 16.26 5.63 7.34
N LYS A 265 15.27 6.47 6.96
CA LYS A 265 13.86 6.08 6.77
C LYS A 265 13.62 5.02 5.68
N ASN A 266 14.63 4.63 4.94
CA ASN A 266 14.51 3.60 3.90
C ASN A 266 14.86 2.20 4.43
N ASP A 267 15.53 2.11 5.57
CA ASP A 267 15.83 0.86 6.25
C ASP A 267 14.58 0.46 7.04
N GLY A 268 14.05 -0.73 6.85
CA GLY A 268 12.77 -1.17 7.44
C GLY A 268 11.53 -0.77 6.63
N ALA A 269 11.69 -0.17 5.43
CA ALA A 269 10.55 0.28 4.62
C ALA A 269 9.61 -0.85 4.21
N HIS A 270 10.09 -2.08 4.09
CA HIS A 270 9.28 -3.24 3.72
C HIS A 270 8.34 -3.64 4.86
N VAL A 271 8.84 -3.72 6.09
CA VAL A 271 8.02 -4.07 7.26
C VAL A 271 7.09 -2.94 7.68
N GLU A 272 7.52 -1.67 7.62
CA GLU A 272 6.64 -0.52 7.91
C GLU A 272 5.42 -0.49 6.98
N GLN A 273 5.62 -0.74 5.69
CA GLN A 273 4.52 -0.85 4.74
C GLN A 273 3.55 -1.98 5.10
N LYS A 274 4.07 -3.11 5.61
CA LYS A 274 3.25 -4.25 6.04
C LYS A 274 2.49 -3.94 7.32
N ASN A 275 3.07 -3.24 8.27
CA ASN A 275 2.40 -2.81 9.48
C ASN A 275 1.12 -2.02 9.17
N TRP A 276 1.17 -1.12 8.19
CA TRP A 276 -0.02 -0.42 7.77
C TRP A 276 -0.97 -1.33 6.98
N SER A 277 -0.49 -1.95 5.89
CA SER A 277 -1.34 -2.66 4.92
C SER A 277 -1.79 -4.05 5.39
N ARG A 278 -1.14 -4.64 6.40
CA ARG A 278 -1.52 -5.97 6.92
C ARG A 278 -2.11 -5.89 8.31
N VAL A 279 -1.53 -5.09 9.21
CA VAL A 279 -2.02 -4.99 10.57
C VAL A 279 -3.12 -3.93 10.68
N ARG A 280 -2.83 -2.67 10.39
CA ARG A 280 -3.78 -1.58 10.62
C ARG A 280 -5.02 -1.62 9.72
N GLU A 281 -4.87 -1.98 8.46
CA GLU A 281 -6.04 -2.16 7.58
C GLU A 281 -6.96 -3.31 8.02
N LEU A 282 -6.41 -4.35 8.64
CA LEU A 282 -7.18 -5.53 9.01
C LEU A 282 -7.85 -5.42 10.38
N VAL A 283 -7.10 -5.00 11.40
CA VAL A 283 -7.60 -4.94 12.78
C VAL A 283 -7.76 -3.52 13.32
N GLY A 284 -7.46 -2.49 12.53
CA GLY A 284 -7.68 -1.09 12.87
C GLY A 284 -6.75 -0.55 13.94
N TYR A 285 -7.26 0.48 14.65
CA TYR A 285 -6.54 1.24 15.68
C TYR A 285 -7.19 1.12 17.07
N LEU A 286 -8.01 0.11 17.28
CA LEU A 286 -8.65 -0.15 18.56
C LEU A 286 -7.62 -0.64 19.58
N ARG A 287 -7.99 -0.53 20.87
CA ARG A 287 -7.19 -1.06 21.97
C ARG A 287 -7.50 -2.55 22.14
N TYR A 288 -6.43 -3.36 22.18
CA TYR A 288 -6.51 -4.79 22.49
C TYR A 288 -5.61 -5.08 23.69
N ASP A 289 -6.18 -5.56 24.78
CA ASP A 289 -5.46 -5.75 26.05
C ASP A 289 -5.98 -6.94 26.88
N THR A 290 -6.87 -7.76 26.34
CA THR A 290 -7.37 -8.95 26.97
C THR A 290 -6.84 -10.23 26.34
N THR A 291 -6.85 -11.35 27.08
CA THR A 291 -6.45 -12.67 26.56
C THR A 291 -7.32 -13.10 25.39
N ALA A 292 -8.63 -12.90 25.47
CA ALA A 292 -9.54 -13.25 24.39
C ALA A 292 -9.25 -12.48 23.08
N GLU A 293 -8.90 -11.21 23.18
CA GLU A 293 -8.49 -10.41 22.01
C GLU A 293 -7.15 -10.87 21.46
N LEU A 294 -6.19 -11.22 22.33
CA LEU A 294 -4.90 -11.78 21.91
C LEU A 294 -5.07 -13.10 21.13
N GLU A 295 -5.95 -13.97 21.59
CA GLU A 295 -6.30 -15.22 20.93
C GLU A 295 -6.94 -14.99 19.57
N LEU A 296 -7.92 -14.06 19.49
CA LEU A 296 -8.56 -13.69 18.22
C LEU A 296 -7.55 -13.06 17.24
N LEU A 297 -6.66 -12.18 17.71
CA LEU A 297 -5.59 -11.64 16.88
C LEU A 297 -4.75 -12.75 16.26
N ASN A 298 -4.32 -13.73 17.05
CA ASN A 298 -3.50 -14.84 16.56
C ASN A 298 -4.26 -15.77 15.61
N GLN A 299 -5.56 -16.01 15.83
CA GLN A 299 -6.41 -16.73 14.88
C GLN A 299 -6.54 -15.98 13.55
N ILE A 300 -6.71 -14.66 13.60
CA ILE A 300 -6.74 -13.81 12.40
C ILE A 300 -5.40 -13.90 11.64
N TRP A 301 -4.27 -13.83 12.35
CA TRP A 301 -2.95 -13.89 11.71
C TRP A 301 -2.67 -15.24 11.05
N GLU A 302 -3.15 -16.34 11.61
CA GLU A 302 -2.99 -17.65 10.98
C GLU A 302 -3.73 -17.73 9.63
N LEU A 303 -4.96 -17.22 9.57
CA LEU A 303 -5.71 -17.14 8.32
C LEU A 303 -5.12 -16.10 7.36
N ASP A 304 -4.71 -14.93 7.88
CA ASP A 304 -4.14 -13.86 7.07
C ASP A 304 -2.78 -14.24 6.47
N ARG A 305 -2.00 -15.08 7.13
CA ARG A 305 -0.76 -15.65 6.58
C ARG A 305 -1.03 -16.36 5.25
N THR A 306 -2.05 -17.20 5.21
CA THR A 306 -2.47 -17.87 3.97
C THR A 306 -3.02 -16.88 2.97
N PHE A 307 -3.92 -15.99 3.38
CA PHE A 307 -4.56 -15.01 2.51
C PHE A 307 -3.54 -14.07 1.87
N THR A 308 -2.65 -13.49 2.67
CA THR A 308 -1.65 -12.52 2.22
C THR A 308 -0.62 -13.14 1.29
N ASN A 309 -0.09 -14.31 1.64
CA ASN A 309 1.05 -14.87 0.92
C ASN A 309 0.63 -15.60 -0.37
N TYR A 310 -0.56 -16.16 -0.41
CA TYR A 310 -1.03 -16.92 -1.57
C TYR A 310 -1.97 -16.15 -2.49
N LEU A 311 -2.75 -15.18 -1.99
CA LEU A 311 -3.79 -14.53 -2.78
C LEU A 311 -3.51 -13.06 -3.10
N LEU A 312 -2.75 -12.33 -2.26
CA LEU A 312 -2.53 -10.90 -2.46
C LEU A 312 -1.25 -10.61 -3.23
N PRO A 313 -1.35 -10.14 -4.48
CA PRO A 313 -0.18 -9.73 -5.24
C PRO A 313 0.40 -8.42 -4.71
N GLN A 314 1.69 -8.31 -4.80
CA GLN A 314 2.49 -7.17 -4.36
C GLN A 314 3.39 -6.72 -5.49
N GLN A 315 3.83 -5.46 -5.43
CA GLN A 315 4.83 -4.91 -6.34
C GLN A 315 6.03 -4.40 -5.56
N LYS A 316 7.22 -4.70 -6.05
CA LYS A 316 8.46 -4.17 -5.50
C LYS A 316 8.90 -2.93 -6.29
N LEU A 317 9.48 -1.96 -5.61
CA LEU A 317 10.07 -0.79 -6.23
C LEU A 317 11.41 -1.20 -6.87
N VAL A 318 11.48 -1.15 -8.20
CA VAL A 318 12.70 -1.49 -8.96
C VAL A 318 13.61 -0.27 -9.10
N SER A 319 13.03 0.89 -9.40
CA SER A 319 13.81 2.13 -9.50
C SER A 319 13.01 3.36 -9.07
N LYS A 320 13.75 4.35 -8.56
CA LYS A 320 13.21 5.65 -8.16
C LYS A 320 14.13 6.74 -8.68
N THR A 321 13.66 7.52 -9.63
CA THR A 321 14.42 8.62 -10.24
C THR A 321 13.78 9.95 -9.88
N ARG A 322 14.59 10.93 -9.49
CA ARG A 322 14.13 12.28 -9.17
C ARG A 322 14.70 13.28 -10.20
N HIS A 323 13.80 14.04 -10.82
CA HIS A 323 14.14 15.18 -11.67
C HIS A 323 13.48 16.44 -11.09
N GLY A 324 14.23 17.24 -10.34
CA GLY A 324 13.70 18.39 -9.61
C GLY A 324 12.62 17.96 -8.58
N ALA A 325 11.41 18.52 -8.71
CA ALA A 325 10.26 18.17 -7.86
C ALA A 325 9.57 16.86 -8.28
N LYS A 326 9.79 16.37 -9.52
CA LYS A 326 9.13 15.16 -10.04
C LYS A 326 9.89 13.90 -9.63
N VAL A 327 9.17 12.96 -9.00
CA VAL A 327 9.68 11.64 -8.66
C VAL A 327 8.97 10.59 -9.52
N THR A 328 9.76 9.83 -10.29
CA THR A 328 9.26 8.68 -11.08
C THR A 328 9.65 7.40 -10.35
N LYS A 329 8.68 6.50 -10.14
CA LYS A 329 8.87 5.18 -9.53
C LYS A 329 8.51 4.09 -10.53
N ILE A 330 9.41 3.14 -10.72
CA ILE A 330 9.17 1.96 -11.55
C ILE A 330 9.04 0.76 -10.59
N HIS A 331 7.95 0.02 -10.75
CA HIS A 331 7.69 -1.20 -10.00
C HIS A 331 7.73 -2.40 -10.93
N ASP A 332 8.05 -3.55 -10.37
CA ASP A 332 8.00 -4.82 -11.08
C ASP A 332 6.56 -5.27 -11.43
N ALA A 333 6.45 -6.41 -12.10
CA ALA A 333 5.17 -7.05 -12.33
C ALA A 333 4.55 -7.53 -11.00
N PRO A 334 3.23 -7.30 -10.79
CA PRO A 334 2.57 -7.78 -9.58
C PRO A 334 2.65 -9.31 -9.47
N ALA A 335 3.12 -9.82 -8.33
CA ALA A 335 3.13 -11.24 -8.03
C ALA A 335 2.86 -11.47 -6.54
N THR A 336 2.24 -12.61 -6.20
CA THR A 336 2.07 -13.01 -4.81
C THR A 336 3.42 -13.45 -4.20
N PRO A 337 3.62 -13.31 -2.87
CA PRO A 337 4.79 -13.84 -2.20
C PRO A 337 5.08 -15.31 -2.53
N HIS A 338 4.04 -16.14 -2.55
CA HIS A 338 4.12 -17.53 -2.97
C HIS A 338 4.74 -17.70 -4.36
N ARG A 339 4.27 -16.94 -5.35
CA ARG A 339 4.81 -17.02 -6.72
C ARG A 339 6.26 -16.59 -6.79
N ARG A 340 6.62 -15.53 -6.04
CA ARG A 340 8.01 -15.07 -5.97
C ARG A 340 8.90 -16.14 -5.35
N ALA A 341 8.49 -16.67 -4.19
CA ALA A 341 9.24 -17.72 -3.51
C ALA A 341 9.37 -19.00 -4.34
N ALA A 342 8.28 -19.45 -4.97
CA ALA A 342 8.31 -20.68 -5.78
C ALA A 342 9.12 -20.55 -7.08
N ALA A 343 9.25 -19.33 -7.62
CA ALA A 343 10.02 -19.05 -8.84
C ALA A 343 11.50 -18.73 -8.55
N ASP A 344 11.87 -18.52 -7.27
CA ASP A 344 13.25 -18.16 -6.92
C ASP A 344 14.17 -19.38 -6.99
N PRO A 345 15.34 -19.29 -7.68
CA PRO A 345 16.27 -20.39 -7.83
C PRO A 345 16.92 -20.86 -6.51
N HIS A 346 16.94 -20.02 -5.48
CA HIS A 346 17.48 -20.37 -4.15
C HIS A 346 16.44 -21.03 -3.24
N THR A 347 15.17 -21.08 -3.66
CA THR A 347 14.14 -21.79 -2.92
C THR A 347 14.25 -23.31 -3.18
N ASP A 348 14.39 -24.08 -2.10
CA ASP A 348 14.44 -25.55 -2.21
C ASP A 348 13.21 -26.10 -2.92
N ARG A 349 13.44 -27.07 -3.83
CA ARG A 349 12.38 -27.70 -4.63
C ARG A 349 11.28 -28.33 -3.78
N LYS A 350 11.63 -28.92 -2.61
CA LYS A 350 10.64 -29.48 -1.70
C LYS A 350 9.76 -28.39 -1.08
N ALA A 351 10.36 -27.24 -0.73
CA ALA A 351 9.62 -26.08 -0.23
C ALA A 351 8.67 -25.52 -1.31
N ALA A 352 9.14 -25.35 -2.54
CA ALA A 352 8.30 -24.90 -3.66
C ALA A 352 7.13 -25.88 -3.93
N THR A 353 7.37 -27.18 -3.84
CA THR A 353 6.34 -28.22 -4.01
C THR A 353 5.30 -28.15 -2.88
N ARG A 354 5.74 -27.98 -1.62
CA ARG A 354 4.82 -27.81 -0.46
C ARG A 354 3.96 -26.58 -0.63
N MET A 355 4.55 -25.43 -0.93
CA MET A 355 3.81 -24.18 -1.18
C MET A 355 2.78 -24.36 -2.28
N SER A 356 3.13 -25.01 -3.38
CA SER A 356 2.20 -25.28 -4.49
C SER A 356 1.06 -26.21 -4.09
N ALA A 357 1.32 -27.20 -3.22
CA ALA A 357 0.30 -28.09 -2.67
C ALA A 357 -0.65 -27.37 -1.70
N GLU A 358 -0.13 -26.45 -0.89
CA GLU A 358 -0.94 -25.58 -0.03
C GLU A 358 -1.80 -24.63 -0.84
N TYR A 359 -1.24 -24.00 -1.87
CA TYR A 359 -1.98 -23.10 -2.76
C TYR A 359 -3.23 -23.74 -3.37
N ARG A 360 -3.13 -24.99 -3.82
CA ARG A 360 -4.26 -25.74 -4.39
C ARG A 360 -5.41 -25.97 -3.40
N LYS A 361 -5.14 -25.91 -2.10
CA LYS A 361 -6.14 -26.08 -1.04
C LYS A 361 -6.82 -24.77 -0.64
N VAL A 362 -6.28 -23.61 -1.08
CA VAL A 362 -6.79 -22.31 -0.70
C VAL A 362 -8.19 -22.11 -1.27
N ARG A 363 -9.11 -21.66 -0.39
CA ARG A 363 -10.48 -21.31 -0.72
C ARG A 363 -10.69 -19.82 -0.47
N PRO A 364 -10.53 -18.97 -1.50
CA PRO A 364 -10.47 -17.51 -1.34
C PRO A 364 -11.69 -16.89 -0.65
N ALA A 365 -12.91 -17.29 -1.06
CA ALA A 365 -14.13 -16.72 -0.50
C ALA A 365 -14.37 -17.19 0.94
N ALA A 366 -14.15 -18.47 1.25
CA ALA A 366 -14.28 -19.00 2.61
C ALA A 366 -13.27 -18.34 3.54
N LEU A 367 -12.02 -18.25 3.11
CA LEU A 367 -10.94 -17.63 3.88
C LEU A 367 -11.24 -16.14 4.17
N SER A 368 -11.69 -15.40 3.16
CA SER A 368 -12.08 -13.99 3.31
C SER A 368 -13.23 -13.84 4.30
N ARG A 369 -14.27 -14.68 4.21
CA ARG A 369 -15.41 -14.66 5.16
C ARG A 369 -14.99 -14.99 6.59
N GLN A 370 -14.12 -15.99 6.80
CA GLN A 370 -13.62 -16.33 8.13
C GLN A 370 -12.83 -15.17 8.76
N ILE A 371 -11.95 -14.55 8.01
CA ILE A 371 -11.20 -13.39 8.50
C ILE A 371 -12.15 -12.24 8.86
N LEU A 372 -13.14 -11.94 8.01
CA LEU A 372 -14.14 -10.91 8.29
C LEU A 372 -14.96 -11.22 9.55
N ALA A 373 -15.34 -12.46 9.77
CA ALA A 373 -16.06 -12.87 10.96
C ALA A 373 -15.22 -12.66 12.23
N LEU A 374 -13.96 -13.10 12.24
CA LEU A 374 -13.06 -12.92 13.38
C LEU A 374 -12.72 -11.45 13.63
N THR A 375 -12.51 -10.66 12.60
CA THR A 375 -12.26 -9.21 12.76
C THR A 375 -13.50 -8.49 13.29
N GLY A 376 -14.71 -8.92 12.88
CA GLY A 376 -15.97 -8.43 13.44
C GLY A 376 -16.12 -8.76 14.94
N GLN A 377 -15.81 -9.99 15.35
CA GLN A 377 -15.80 -10.41 16.75
C GLN A 377 -14.78 -9.60 17.57
N LEU A 378 -13.56 -9.45 17.04
CA LEU A 378 -12.52 -8.64 17.69
C LEU A 378 -12.97 -7.19 17.90
N GLY A 379 -13.58 -6.57 16.87
CA GLY A 379 -14.14 -5.22 16.95
C GLY A 379 -15.24 -5.11 18.00
N THR A 380 -16.14 -6.09 18.07
CA THR A 380 -17.21 -6.13 19.08
C THR A 380 -16.65 -6.22 20.50
N LEU A 381 -15.69 -7.10 20.76
CA LEU A 381 -15.03 -7.20 22.07
C LEU A 381 -14.34 -5.88 22.46
N ALA A 382 -13.58 -5.29 21.54
CA ALA A 382 -12.85 -4.07 21.81
C ALA A 382 -13.75 -2.87 22.12
N THR A 383 -14.93 -2.78 21.47
CA THR A 383 -15.89 -1.68 21.67
C THR A 383 -16.82 -1.88 22.86
N ALA A 384 -17.02 -3.11 23.31
CA ALA A 384 -17.83 -3.42 24.49
C ALA A 384 -17.10 -3.14 25.82
N LYS A 385 -15.76 -2.93 25.79
CA LYS A 385 -14.98 -2.61 26.99
C LYS A 385 -15.23 -1.20 27.50
N GLN A 386 -15.16 -1.04 28.83
CA GLN A 386 -15.06 0.30 29.40
C GLN A 386 -13.74 0.98 28.93
N PRO A 387 -13.78 2.30 28.70
CA PRO A 387 -12.54 3.02 28.37
C PRO A 387 -11.45 2.76 29.41
N ALA A 388 -10.23 2.48 28.95
CA ALA A 388 -9.10 2.36 29.89
C ALA A 388 -8.91 3.66 30.67
N PRO A 389 -8.51 3.62 31.97
CA PRO A 389 -8.31 4.82 32.75
C PRO A 389 -7.28 5.75 32.08
N ILE A 390 -7.69 7.01 31.90
CA ILE A 390 -6.82 8.04 31.33
C ILE A 390 -5.70 8.30 32.34
N LYS A 391 -4.44 8.29 31.89
CA LYS A 391 -3.33 8.77 32.74
C LYS A 391 -3.67 10.17 33.20
N PRO A 392 -3.57 10.48 34.50
CA PRO A 392 -3.64 11.86 34.94
C PRO A 392 -2.57 12.67 34.19
N PRO A 393 -2.86 13.91 33.83
CA PRO A 393 -1.88 14.76 33.18
C PRO A 393 -0.61 14.75 34.02
N VAL A 394 0.53 14.50 33.38
CA VAL A 394 1.83 14.60 34.05
C VAL A 394 1.93 16.01 34.57
N ASN A 395 2.02 16.16 35.90
CA ASN A 395 2.08 17.45 36.53
C ASN A 395 3.29 18.19 35.94
N GLU A 396 3.08 19.26 35.18
CA GLU A 396 4.14 20.06 34.55
C GLU A 396 4.98 20.82 35.59
N ASP A 397 4.64 20.74 36.89
CA ASP A 397 5.36 21.36 37.98
C ASP A 397 6.78 20.78 38.27
N TRP A 398 7.14 19.65 37.63
CA TRP A 398 8.51 19.14 37.66
C TRP A 398 9.53 20.08 36.99
N ASN A 399 9.12 20.95 36.10
CA ASN A 399 9.99 21.94 35.47
C ASN A 399 10.06 23.28 36.22
N ARG A 400 9.29 23.48 37.28
CA ARG A 400 9.36 24.65 38.17
C ARG A 400 10.16 24.33 39.43
N ARG A 401 11.37 23.78 39.30
CA ARG A 401 12.32 23.91 40.40
C ARG A 401 12.77 25.36 40.42
N PRO A 402 12.57 26.10 41.52
CA PRO A 402 13.13 27.44 41.65
C PRO A 402 14.64 27.33 41.45
N ASN A 403 15.18 28.18 40.57
CA ASN A 403 16.61 28.38 40.41
C ASN A 403 17.22 28.59 41.80
N ARG A 404 17.78 27.56 42.43
CA ARG A 404 18.72 27.73 43.50
C ARG A 404 19.93 28.42 42.89
N ARG A 405 20.03 29.75 43.09
CA ARG A 405 21.26 30.50 42.94
C ARG A 405 22.26 29.81 43.86
N PHE A 406 23.27 29.19 43.29
CA PHE A 406 24.45 28.80 44.02
C PHE A 406 25.11 30.10 44.48
N SER A 407 25.00 30.44 45.77
CA SER A 407 25.86 31.43 46.39
C SER A 407 27.28 30.82 46.40
N ASN A 408 28.18 31.46 45.70
CA ASN A 408 29.61 31.24 45.80
C ASN A 408 30.06 31.77 47.15
N ASP A 409 30.01 30.94 48.21
CA ASP A 409 30.74 31.15 49.45
C ASP A 409 31.00 29.79 50.10
N ALA A 410 32.11 29.20 49.73
CA ALA A 410 32.78 28.19 50.57
C ALA A 410 34.27 28.27 50.31
N THR A 411 34.91 29.05 51.17
CA THR A 411 36.32 29.05 51.42
C THR A 411 36.87 27.64 51.63
N TYR A 412 37.85 27.30 50.81
CA TYR A 412 38.63 26.07 50.89
C TYR A 412 39.60 26.15 52.02
N ALA A 413 39.49 25.29 53.03
CA ALA A 413 40.54 25.05 54.03
C ALA A 413 41.08 23.60 53.90
N PRO A 414 42.35 23.37 53.69
CA PRO A 414 42.92 22.04 53.61
C PRO A 414 43.21 21.44 54.94
N SER A 415 42.67 20.27 55.27
CA SER A 415 43.17 19.49 56.46
C SER A 415 43.89 18.24 55.95
N ARG A 416 45.09 18.14 56.52
CA ARG A 416 46.12 17.08 56.40
C ARG A 416 45.69 15.80 57.11
N ARG A 417 46.11 14.65 56.51
CA ARG A 417 46.65 13.42 57.11
C ARG A 417 45.76 12.68 58.17
N TYR A 418 45.49 11.42 57.98
CA TYR A 418 46.34 10.21 58.09
C TYR A 418 45.82 9.12 57.16
#